data_410bf965f651983abaadbf1af783b2b4
#
_entry.id   410bf965f651983abaadbf1af783b2b4
#
_cell.length_a   1.000
_cell.length_b   1.000
_cell.length_c   1.000
_cell.angle_alpha   90.00
_cell.angle_beta   90.00
_cell.angle_gamma   90.00
#
_symmetry.space_group_name_H-M   'P 1'
#
loop_
_entity.id
_entity.type
_entity.pdbx_description
1 polymer ?
#
loop_
_entity_poly.entity_id
_entity_poly.type
_entity_poly.pdbx_seq_one_letter_code
_entity_poly.pdbx_strand_id
1 'polypeptide(L)'
;MHPSVLIPPVLACGLSFGLCRAMVALGPKLGLMDQPDERRVHLSPVPRAGGIAVWLAFVALAYLIPLGNGLLGGGRWGNVQLLHSFVCASAVLVAVGVADDRRELKPWWKLLGQVVAAVCFFSLQRHGHGILLGWHVPVWVDMAFFVAWAVLLVNAYNLIDGLDGLCGGLALISIVCLAVMAGVTGRVHETVLLATMGGALVAFLYFNRHPARLFLGDAGSMMLGFFIATFATEAVGRKAVVGVFLLPIALAGIPLLDVLLAIWRRSTRNVMSGWLGQGKVKVFGADKDHIHHRFLQAGMTQRRTARFMHIAAILVTVLAFLPLVFDQRVLGITVVGLLVLAFNGVRQFARIEMVQSGSFIHMAVKRPEASRRLRLVLFFSDTVVIALAAWVAMLVETNVWYRGHGAPQVWLFVLLFVAVGSLALRGANIYRRMWSRARFRDRMVVTIWLAGAGLAVTTCFQLSLGDVAWSAVRCGLIATGLAIAGVLLPRTLPELMREMGVDANHRRFGPKERGKDNRHVVVYGAGDLGNLFLDYLKTSTPESLDGVRVVGFIDDTAELKGRILRGFPVLGTLEALERLAADHDLFGVVVAINEPDPQRIADLESRAARLGLVLYWWKAGMGREK
;
A
#
# COMPACT_ATOMS: atom_id res chain seq x y z
N MET A 1 -24.08 25.21 13.81
CA MET A 1 -24.66 23.92 14.34
C MET A 1 -25.38 24.22 15.65
N HIS A 2 -26.62 23.75 15.80
CA HIS A 2 -27.38 23.90 17.04
C HIS A 2 -26.67 23.12 18.17
N PRO A 3 -26.57 23.65 19.42
CA PRO A 3 -25.87 22.96 20.53
C PRO A 3 -26.39 21.56 20.83
N SER A 4 -27.64 21.25 20.48
CA SER A 4 -28.24 19.92 20.63
C SER A 4 -27.55 18.80 19.87
N VAL A 5 -26.75 19.10 18.84
CA VAL A 5 -25.97 18.10 18.07
C VAL A 5 -24.87 17.47 18.93
N LEU A 6 -24.41 18.16 19.98
CA LEU A 6 -23.35 17.67 20.86
C LEU A 6 -23.86 16.74 21.99
N ILE A 7 -25.16 16.75 22.27
CA ILE A 7 -25.73 15.95 23.37
C ILE A 7 -25.62 14.45 23.11
N PRO A 8 -26.02 13.90 21.95
CA PRO A 8 -25.94 12.46 21.71
C PRO A 8 -24.53 11.87 21.80
N PRO A 9 -23.46 12.47 21.23
CA PRO A 9 -22.10 11.93 21.38
C PRO A 9 -21.60 11.94 22.82
N VAL A 10 -21.96 12.95 23.62
CA VAL A 10 -21.58 13.00 25.05
C VAL A 10 -22.28 11.91 25.84
N LEU A 11 -23.58 11.72 25.63
CA LEU A 11 -24.34 10.64 26.27
C LEU A 11 -23.85 9.27 25.83
N ALA A 12 -23.53 9.09 24.53
CA ALA A 12 -22.96 7.85 24.01
C ALA A 12 -21.58 7.54 24.64
N CYS A 13 -20.76 8.56 24.85
CA CYS A 13 -19.48 8.41 25.56
C CYS A 13 -19.72 7.93 27.01
N GLY A 14 -20.64 8.55 27.75
CA GLY A 14 -20.97 8.15 29.12
C GLY A 14 -21.51 6.72 29.20
N LEU A 15 -22.48 6.38 28.35
CA LEU A 15 -23.07 5.04 28.30
C LEU A 15 -22.04 3.98 27.89
N SER A 16 -21.25 4.25 26.83
CA SER A 16 -20.19 3.34 26.38
C SER A 16 -19.12 3.13 27.47
N PHE A 17 -18.77 4.18 28.22
CA PHE A 17 -17.84 4.05 29.34
C PHE A 17 -18.36 3.09 30.41
N GLY A 18 -19.64 3.24 30.80
CA GLY A 18 -20.29 2.33 31.77
C GLY A 18 -20.35 0.89 31.23
N LEU A 19 -20.75 0.70 29.98
CA LEU A 19 -20.80 -0.62 29.35
C LEU A 19 -19.41 -1.25 29.19
N CYS A 20 -18.39 -0.50 28.79
CA CYS A 20 -17.01 -1.00 28.71
C CYS A 20 -16.50 -1.46 30.08
N ARG A 21 -16.77 -0.67 31.14
CA ARG A 21 -16.44 -1.06 32.51
C ARG A 21 -17.15 -2.36 32.93
N ALA A 22 -18.43 -2.49 32.59
CA ALA A 22 -19.19 -3.72 32.84
C ALA A 22 -18.63 -4.90 32.06
N MET A 23 -18.23 -4.72 30.79
CA MET A 23 -17.65 -5.78 29.94
C MET A 23 -16.27 -6.23 30.41
N VAL A 24 -15.47 -5.37 31.04
CA VAL A 24 -14.23 -5.80 31.71
C VAL A 24 -14.52 -6.81 32.83
N ALA A 25 -15.60 -6.62 33.59
CA ALA A 25 -16.00 -7.53 34.66
C ALA A 25 -16.76 -8.78 34.19
N LEU A 26 -17.58 -8.63 33.13
CA LEU A 26 -18.43 -9.70 32.59
C LEU A 26 -17.73 -10.58 31.54
N GLY A 27 -16.72 -10.07 30.86
CA GLY A 27 -16.00 -10.78 29.79
C GLY A 27 -15.55 -12.20 30.18
N PRO A 28 -14.93 -12.39 31.37
CA PRO A 28 -14.56 -13.72 31.81
C PRO A 28 -15.77 -14.67 31.98
N LYS A 29 -16.89 -14.15 32.49
CA LYS A 29 -18.12 -14.94 32.72
C LYS A 29 -18.81 -15.31 31.38
N LEU A 30 -18.64 -14.47 30.36
CA LEU A 30 -19.21 -14.68 29.04
C LEU A 30 -18.34 -15.56 28.14
N GLY A 31 -17.17 -15.97 28.60
CA GLY A 31 -16.20 -16.75 27.80
C GLY A 31 -15.57 -15.94 26.66
N LEU A 32 -15.56 -14.61 26.75
CA LEU A 32 -15.00 -13.70 25.76
C LEU A 32 -13.63 -13.20 26.22
N MET A 33 -12.67 -14.13 26.32
CA MET A 33 -11.31 -13.83 26.78
C MET A 33 -10.28 -14.13 25.71
N ASP A 34 -9.36 -13.21 25.52
CA ASP A 34 -8.15 -13.42 24.74
C ASP A 34 -7.05 -13.96 25.64
N GLN A 35 -6.68 -15.23 25.42
CA GLN A 35 -5.60 -15.87 26.17
C GLN A 35 -4.24 -15.51 25.56
N PRO A 36 -3.20 -15.25 26.38
CA PRO A 36 -1.84 -15.08 25.87
C PRO A 36 -1.40 -16.34 25.12
N ASP A 37 -0.83 -16.15 23.94
CA ASP A 37 -0.21 -17.21 23.12
C ASP A 37 1.13 -16.66 22.61
N GLU A 38 2.06 -17.54 22.19
CA GLU A 38 3.36 -17.15 21.59
C GLU A 38 3.26 -16.20 20.39
N ARG A 39 2.06 -16.08 19.83
CA ARG A 39 1.74 -15.21 18.68
C ARG A 39 1.23 -13.85 19.05
N ARG A 40 0.87 -13.63 20.33
CA ARG A 40 0.19 -12.42 20.82
C ARG A 40 1.15 -11.55 21.62
N VAL A 41 0.87 -10.28 21.63
CA VAL A 41 1.79 -9.28 22.20
C VAL A 41 1.47 -8.96 23.66
N HIS A 42 0.29 -9.40 24.17
CA HIS A 42 -0.12 -9.20 25.57
C HIS A 42 0.27 -10.40 26.46
N LEU A 43 0.60 -10.10 27.72
CA LEU A 43 1.09 -11.07 28.71
C LEU A 43 0.01 -11.56 29.69
N SER A 44 -1.16 -10.94 29.69
CA SER A 44 -2.28 -11.28 30.57
C SER A 44 -3.58 -11.46 29.77
N PRO A 45 -4.52 -12.33 30.22
CA PRO A 45 -5.81 -12.47 29.56
C PRO A 45 -6.59 -11.15 29.55
N VAL A 46 -7.14 -10.75 28.39
CA VAL A 46 -7.91 -9.50 28.21
C VAL A 46 -9.27 -9.82 27.58
N PRO A 47 -10.39 -9.24 28.08
CA PRO A 47 -11.71 -9.45 27.50
C PRO A 47 -11.83 -8.89 26.07
N ARG A 48 -12.50 -9.63 25.15
CA ARG A 48 -12.81 -9.26 23.77
C ARG A 48 -14.27 -8.81 23.61
N ALA A 49 -14.75 -7.94 24.48
CA ALA A 49 -16.15 -7.55 24.51
C ALA A 49 -16.38 -6.04 24.26
N GLY A 50 -15.33 -5.31 23.90
CA GLY A 50 -15.40 -3.86 23.71
C GLY A 50 -16.31 -3.46 22.56
N GLY A 51 -16.29 -4.22 21.46
CA GLY A 51 -17.16 -3.98 20.32
C GLY A 51 -18.64 -4.10 20.65
N ILE A 52 -19.01 -5.04 21.51
CA ILE A 52 -20.39 -5.19 21.99
C ILE A 52 -20.82 -3.95 22.77
N ALA A 53 -19.96 -3.45 23.67
CA ALA A 53 -20.23 -2.25 24.47
C ALA A 53 -20.44 -1.01 23.59
N VAL A 54 -19.57 -0.79 22.59
CA VAL A 54 -19.68 0.31 21.64
C VAL A 54 -20.95 0.21 20.81
N TRP A 55 -21.25 -0.98 20.28
CA TRP A 55 -22.45 -1.22 19.48
C TRP A 55 -23.73 -0.97 20.27
N LEU A 56 -23.84 -1.51 21.48
CA LEU A 56 -25.01 -1.32 22.35
C LEU A 56 -25.19 0.16 22.72
N ALA A 57 -24.12 0.87 23.06
CA ALA A 57 -24.18 2.29 23.37
C ALA A 57 -24.66 3.11 22.16
N PHE A 58 -24.13 2.81 20.97
CA PHE A 58 -24.55 3.46 19.74
C PHE A 58 -26.03 3.20 19.44
N VAL A 59 -26.47 1.93 19.43
CA VAL A 59 -27.85 1.55 19.11
C VAL A 59 -28.83 2.20 20.07
N ALA A 60 -28.56 2.12 21.40
CA ALA A 60 -29.43 2.73 22.41
C ALA A 60 -29.62 4.24 22.16
N LEU A 61 -28.53 4.98 21.96
CA LEU A 61 -28.61 6.42 21.76
C LEU A 61 -29.16 6.79 20.38
N ALA A 62 -28.83 6.06 19.32
CA ALA A 62 -29.33 6.32 17.98
C ALA A 62 -30.85 6.19 17.89
N TYR A 63 -31.48 5.29 18.66
CA TYR A 63 -32.94 5.18 18.75
C TYR A 63 -33.58 6.21 19.70
N LEU A 64 -32.86 6.68 20.73
CA LEU A 64 -33.36 7.73 21.62
C LEU A 64 -33.38 9.13 20.94
N ILE A 65 -32.52 9.36 19.95
CA ILE A 65 -32.46 10.64 19.21
C ILE A 65 -33.80 11.00 18.55
N PRO A 66 -34.45 10.10 17.77
CA PRO A 66 -35.76 10.36 17.18
C PRO A 66 -36.88 10.59 18.20
N LEU A 67 -36.83 9.92 19.35
CA LEU A 67 -37.82 10.07 20.42
C LEU A 67 -37.72 11.42 21.12
N GLY A 68 -36.51 12.02 21.17
CA GLY A 68 -36.25 13.35 21.75
C GLY A 68 -36.65 14.52 20.84
N ASN A 69 -37.12 14.29 19.62
CA ASN A 69 -37.46 15.35 18.66
C ASN A 69 -38.59 16.30 19.13
N GLY A 70 -39.47 15.83 19.99
CA GLY A 70 -40.49 16.68 20.64
C GLY A 70 -39.93 17.60 21.74
N LEU A 71 -38.80 17.24 22.37
CA LEU A 71 -38.17 17.96 23.47
C LEU A 71 -37.05 18.93 23.01
N LEU A 72 -36.47 18.68 21.82
CA LEU A 72 -35.27 19.38 21.33
C LEU A 72 -35.52 20.35 20.16
N GLY A 73 -36.79 20.73 19.90
CA GLY A 73 -37.12 21.82 18.97
C GLY A 73 -37.44 21.40 17.52
N GLY A 74 -38.41 20.52 17.35
CA GLY A 74 -39.28 20.49 16.16
C GLY A 74 -38.71 20.08 14.80
N GLY A 75 -37.46 19.69 14.68
CA GLY A 75 -36.88 19.20 13.41
C GLY A 75 -37.14 17.68 13.21
N ARG A 76 -37.62 17.27 12.03
CA ARG A 76 -37.65 15.85 11.64
C ARG A 76 -36.21 15.32 11.53
N TRP A 77 -35.70 14.80 12.63
CA TRP A 77 -34.38 14.18 12.66
C TRP A 77 -34.50 12.75 12.12
N GLY A 78 -34.26 12.59 10.81
CA GLY A 78 -33.77 11.35 10.46
C GLY A 78 -34.36 10.48 9.38
N ASN A 79 -33.43 9.91 8.67
CA ASN A 79 -33.63 8.71 7.89
C ASN A 79 -33.65 7.50 8.84
N VAL A 80 -34.80 7.26 9.50
CA VAL A 80 -35.02 6.13 10.40
C VAL A 80 -34.76 4.80 9.68
N GLN A 81 -34.97 4.77 8.37
CA GLN A 81 -34.70 3.61 7.52
C GLN A 81 -33.19 3.29 7.47
N LEU A 82 -32.32 4.29 7.36
CA LEU A 82 -30.86 4.10 7.42
C LEU A 82 -30.44 3.47 8.75
N LEU A 83 -30.99 3.97 9.86
CA LEU A 83 -30.70 3.44 11.19
C LEU A 83 -31.16 1.98 11.31
N HIS A 84 -32.42 1.67 10.95
CA HIS A 84 -32.93 0.30 11.00
C HIS A 84 -32.12 -0.65 10.13
N SER A 85 -31.81 -0.27 8.89
CA SER A 85 -31.04 -1.09 7.97
C SER A 85 -29.63 -1.36 8.52
N PHE A 86 -29.00 -0.34 9.10
CA PHE A 86 -27.68 -0.50 9.73
C PHE A 86 -27.73 -1.40 10.96
N VAL A 87 -28.71 -1.21 11.85
CA VAL A 87 -28.81 -2.00 13.09
C VAL A 87 -29.09 -3.47 12.77
N CYS A 88 -30.03 -3.76 11.86
CA CYS A 88 -30.30 -5.14 11.44
C CYS A 88 -29.07 -5.82 10.83
N ALA A 89 -28.39 -5.14 9.92
CA ALA A 89 -27.21 -5.69 9.25
C ALA A 89 -26.01 -5.83 10.23
N SER A 90 -25.75 -4.83 11.06
CA SER A 90 -24.66 -4.88 12.01
C SER A 90 -24.89 -5.90 13.13
N ALA A 91 -26.14 -6.18 13.52
CA ALA A 91 -26.47 -7.24 14.45
C ALA A 91 -25.99 -8.61 13.96
N VAL A 92 -26.12 -8.89 12.64
CA VAL A 92 -25.58 -10.11 12.02
C VAL A 92 -24.06 -10.18 12.21
N LEU A 93 -23.35 -9.07 11.93
CA LEU A 93 -21.89 -9.02 12.08
C LEU A 93 -21.44 -9.18 13.52
N VAL A 94 -22.13 -8.50 14.45
CA VAL A 94 -21.84 -8.63 15.89
C VAL A 94 -22.08 -10.07 16.34
N ALA A 95 -23.17 -10.72 15.92
CA ALA A 95 -23.43 -12.11 16.26
C ALA A 95 -22.35 -13.07 15.73
N VAL A 96 -21.95 -12.89 14.46
CA VAL A 96 -20.86 -13.67 13.84
C VAL A 96 -19.54 -13.41 14.54
N GLY A 97 -19.23 -12.14 14.87
CA GLY A 97 -18.00 -11.77 15.58
C GLY A 97 -17.95 -12.34 17.00
N VAL A 98 -19.05 -12.28 17.74
CA VAL A 98 -19.14 -12.91 19.08
C VAL A 98 -18.98 -14.43 18.98
N ALA A 99 -19.56 -15.06 17.97
CA ALA A 99 -19.37 -16.49 17.75
C ALA A 99 -17.91 -16.84 17.44
N ASP A 100 -17.23 -15.98 16.67
CA ASP A 100 -15.81 -16.13 16.36
C ASP A 100 -14.91 -15.91 17.59
N ASP A 101 -15.16 -14.85 18.35
CA ASP A 101 -14.42 -14.54 19.59
C ASP A 101 -14.53 -15.67 20.64
N ARG A 102 -15.57 -16.50 20.55
CA ARG A 102 -15.77 -17.68 21.43
C ARG A 102 -15.20 -18.98 20.89
N ARG A 103 -15.30 -19.23 19.58
CA ARG A 103 -15.09 -20.57 18.99
C ARG A 103 -14.18 -20.63 17.77
N GLU A 104 -13.51 -19.55 17.40
CA GLU A 104 -12.64 -19.45 16.20
C GLU A 104 -13.31 -20.06 14.95
N LEU A 105 -14.20 -19.31 14.33
CA LEU A 105 -14.93 -19.74 13.15
C LEU A 105 -13.98 -19.91 11.95
N LYS A 106 -14.33 -20.84 11.06
CA LYS A 106 -13.65 -20.93 9.76
C LYS A 106 -13.83 -19.62 8.99
N PRO A 107 -12.80 -19.12 8.26
CA PRO A 107 -12.86 -17.84 7.52
C PRO A 107 -14.06 -17.71 6.58
N TRP A 108 -14.53 -18.82 6.03
CA TRP A 108 -15.70 -18.88 5.16
C TRP A 108 -17.00 -18.44 5.85
N TRP A 109 -17.22 -18.82 7.12
CA TRP A 109 -18.42 -18.41 7.87
C TRP A 109 -18.41 -16.93 8.18
N LYS A 110 -17.23 -16.36 8.49
CA LYS A 110 -17.06 -14.91 8.64
C LYS A 110 -17.42 -14.18 7.34
N LEU A 111 -16.87 -14.63 6.22
CA LEU A 111 -17.15 -14.04 4.92
C LEU A 111 -18.64 -14.11 4.56
N LEU A 112 -19.29 -15.26 4.80
CA LEU A 112 -20.72 -15.42 4.57
C LEU A 112 -21.54 -14.43 5.41
N GLY A 113 -21.23 -14.27 6.70
CA GLY A 113 -21.87 -13.29 7.57
C GLY A 113 -21.72 -11.85 7.08
N GLN A 114 -20.53 -11.49 6.58
CA GLN A 114 -20.26 -10.17 6.00
C GLN A 114 -21.10 -9.92 4.73
N VAL A 115 -21.18 -10.90 3.84
CA VAL A 115 -22.01 -10.83 2.62
C VAL A 115 -23.48 -10.70 2.99
N VAL A 116 -23.98 -11.54 3.92
CA VAL A 116 -25.38 -11.49 4.37
C VAL A 116 -25.72 -10.13 4.98
N ALA A 117 -24.85 -9.58 5.83
CA ALA A 117 -25.05 -8.26 6.42
C ALA A 117 -25.10 -7.16 5.35
N ALA A 118 -24.18 -7.19 4.37
CA ALA A 118 -24.14 -6.21 3.30
C ALA A 118 -25.38 -6.29 2.38
N VAL A 119 -25.81 -7.48 2.01
CA VAL A 119 -27.05 -7.70 1.23
C VAL A 119 -28.28 -7.25 2.04
N CYS A 120 -28.36 -7.58 3.32
CA CYS A 120 -29.43 -7.16 4.22
C CYS A 120 -29.54 -5.63 4.27
N PHE A 121 -28.42 -4.93 4.51
CA PHE A 121 -28.39 -3.46 4.52
C PHE A 121 -28.89 -2.88 3.20
N PHE A 122 -28.32 -3.34 2.08
CA PHE A 122 -28.66 -2.85 0.76
C PHE A 122 -30.15 -3.04 0.43
N SER A 123 -30.67 -4.22 0.72
CA SER A 123 -32.07 -4.57 0.44
C SER A 123 -33.06 -3.75 1.29
N LEU A 124 -32.71 -3.48 2.56
CA LEU A 124 -33.55 -2.69 3.46
C LEU A 124 -33.56 -1.19 3.11
N GLN A 125 -32.50 -0.67 2.47
CA GLN A 125 -32.40 0.73 2.07
C GLN A 125 -33.31 1.11 0.89
N ARG A 126 -33.98 0.15 0.24
CA ARG A 126 -34.89 0.38 -0.90
C ARG A 126 -34.28 1.32 -1.93
N HIS A 127 -33.11 0.98 -2.41
CA HIS A 127 -32.48 1.75 -3.49
C HIS A 127 -33.36 1.66 -4.75
N GLY A 128 -33.68 2.83 -5.32
CA GLY A 128 -34.24 2.93 -6.66
C GLY A 128 -33.24 2.48 -7.73
N HIS A 129 -33.16 3.15 -8.87
CA HIS A 129 -32.11 2.86 -9.85
C HIS A 129 -30.73 3.11 -9.25
N GLY A 130 -29.81 2.14 -9.40
CA GLY A 130 -28.44 2.27 -8.95
C GLY A 130 -27.75 3.40 -9.71
N ILE A 131 -27.05 4.27 -8.98
CA ILE A 131 -26.20 5.30 -9.58
C ILE A 131 -24.77 5.03 -9.12
N LEU A 132 -23.95 4.51 -10.02
CA LEU A 132 -22.53 4.29 -9.78
C LEU A 132 -21.72 5.25 -10.66
N LEU A 133 -20.93 6.11 -10.04
CA LEU A 133 -20.09 7.08 -10.76
C LEU A 133 -20.88 8.04 -11.68
N GLY A 134 -22.12 8.37 -11.31
CA GLY A 134 -23.01 9.21 -12.13
C GLY A 134 -23.77 8.48 -13.22
N TRP A 135 -23.58 7.16 -13.35
CA TRP A 135 -24.26 6.31 -14.34
C TRP A 135 -25.43 5.57 -13.73
N HIS A 136 -26.51 5.46 -14.47
CA HIS A 136 -27.59 4.57 -14.11
C HIS A 136 -27.15 3.12 -14.39
N VAL A 137 -26.98 2.35 -13.33
CA VAL A 137 -26.61 0.93 -13.41
C VAL A 137 -27.78 0.06 -12.91
N PRO A 138 -27.88 -1.19 -13.38
CA PRO A 138 -28.83 -2.14 -12.79
C PRO A 138 -28.61 -2.28 -11.29
N VAL A 139 -29.70 -2.42 -10.52
CA VAL A 139 -29.65 -2.50 -9.04
C VAL A 139 -28.72 -3.62 -8.56
N TRP A 140 -28.69 -4.75 -9.28
CA TRP A 140 -27.81 -5.87 -8.92
C TRP A 140 -26.30 -5.54 -9.06
N VAL A 141 -25.93 -4.66 -10.02
CA VAL A 141 -24.52 -4.17 -10.16
C VAL A 141 -24.16 -3.28 -8.99
N ASP A 142 -25.05 -2.36 -8.61
CA ASP A 142 -24.86 -1.48 -7.47
C ASP A 142 -24.78 -2.27 -6.16
N MET A 143 -25.65 -3.29 -5.98
CA MET A 143 -25.59 -4.22 -4.86
C MET A 143 -24.28 -4.98 -4.81
N ALA A 144 -23.83 -5.54 -5.92
CA ALA A 144 -22.57 -6.29 -5.99
C ALA A 144 -21.36 -5.40 -5.64
N PHE A 145 -21.37 -4.15 -6.13
CA PHE A 145 -20.34 -3.17 -5.78
C PHE A 145 -20.37 -2.83 -4.28
N PHE A 146 -21.53 -2.56 -3.72
CA PHE A 146 -21.68 -2.26 -2.29
C PHE A 146 -21.23 -3.45 -1.41
N VAL A 147 -21.62 -4.67 -1.77
CA VAL A 147 -21.22 -5.90 -1.05
C VAL A 147 -19.67 -6.04 -1.08
N ALA A 148 -19.07 -5.90 -2.26
CA ALA A 148 -17.61 -5.98 -2.39
C ALA A 148 -16.90 -4.90 -1.56
N TRP A 149 -17.43 -3.67 -1.57
CA TRP A 149 -16.96 -2.54 -0.80
C TRP A 149 -17.08 -2.79 0.72
N ALA A 150 -18.25 -3.21 1.20
CA ALA A 150 -18.48 -3.48 2.60
C ALA A 150 -17.58 -4.62 3.12
N VAL A 151 -17.50 -5.74 2.37
CA VAL A 151 -16.63 -6.87 2.70
C VAL A 151 -15.16 -6.45 2.75
N LEU A 152 -14.71 -5.62 1.82
CA LEU A 152 -13.34 -5.11 1.79
C LEU A 152 -13.01 -4.30 3.05
N LEU A 153 -13.87 -3.35 3.45
CA LEU A 153 -13.65 -2.53 4.63
C LEU A 153 -13.78 -3.32 5.94
N VAL A 154 -14.77 -4.21 6.03
CA VAL A 154 -14.91 -5.11 7.20
C VAL A 154 -13.65 -5.92 7.41
N ASN A 155 -13.09 -6.53 6.37
CA ASN A 155 -11.85 -7.29 6.48
C ASN A 155 -10.64 -6.38 6.74
N ALA A 156 -10.59 -5.17 6.17
CA ALA A 156 -9.50 -4.23 6.40
C ALA A 156 -9.41 -3.81 7.87
N TYR A 157 -10.53 -3.47 8.50
CA TYR A 157 -10.57 -3.12 9.92
C TYR A 157 -10.38 -4.34 10.83
N ASN A 158 -10.86 -5.51 10.43
CA ASN A 158 -10.64 -6.74 11.20
C ASN A 158 -9.16 -7.19 11.20
N LEU A 159 -8.46 -7.07 10.07
CA LEU A 159 -7.05 -7.44 9.99
C LEU A 159 -6.11 -6.46 10.68
N ILE A 160 -6.47 -5.16 10.80
CA ILE A 160 -5.65 -4.15 11.46
C ILE A 160 -5.80 -4.17 12.99
N ASP A 161 -6.78 -4.92 13.53
CA ASP A 161 -7.06 -5.05 14.97
C ASP A 161 -6.07 -5.98 15.68
N GLY A 162 -4.78 -5.71 15.50
CA GLY A 162 -3.69 -6.50 16.09
C GLY A 162 -2.87 -5.77 17.16
N LEU A 163 -3.12 -4.48 17.40
CA LEU A 163 -2.40 -3.66 18.40
C LEU A 163 -3.36 -2.81 19.23
N ASP A 164 -2.99 -2.61 20.50
CA ASP A 164 -3.74 -1.78 21.44
C ASP A 164 -4.01 -0.38 20.89
N GLY A 165 -5.28 0.01 20.81
CA GLY A 165 -5.74 1.32 20.37
C GLY A 165 -5.66 1.58 18.87
N LEU A 166 -5.08 0.68 18.06
CA LEU A 166 -4.83 0.94 16.64
C LEU A 166 -6.13 0.97 15.83
N CYS A 167 -6.89 -0.13 15.82
CA CYS A 167 -8.12 -0.25 15.04
C CYS A 167 -9.15 0.81 15.44
N GLY A 168 -9.42 0.93 16.74
CA GLY A 168 -10.35 1.94 17.27
C GLY A 168 -9.92 3.37 16.96
N GLY A 169 -8.63 3.67 17.02
CA GLY A 169 -8.09 4.99 16.69
C GLY A 169 -8.23 5.33 15.20
N LEU A 170 -7.91 4.40 14.31
CA LEU A 170 -8.11 4.56 12.86
C LEU A 170 -9.60 4.73 12.52
N ALA A 171 -10.48 3.93 13.15
CA ALA A 171 -11.93 4.08 12.98
C ALA A 171 -12.42 5.45 13.46
N LEU A 172 -11.93 5.95 14.58
CA LEU A 172 -12.29 7.28 15.08
C LEU A 172 -11.86 8.40 14.09
N ILE A 173 -10.65 8.33 13.54
CA ILE A 173 -10.19 9.28 12.51
C ILE A 173 -11.14 9.27 11.32
N SER A 174 -11.51 8.10 10.81
CA SER A 174 -12.45 7.94 9.70
C SER A 174 -13.85 8.48 10.03
N ILE A 175 -14.36 8.19 11.22
CA ILE A 175 -15.69 8.65 11.67
C ILE A 175 -15.72 10.17 11.81
N VAL A 176 -14.69 10.78 12.40
CA VAL A 176 -14.59 12.25 12.51
C VAL A 176 -14.55 12.89 11.13
N CYS A 177 -13.79 12.32 10.20
CA CYS A 177 -13.72 12.76 8.83
C CYS A 177 -15.11 12.74 8.15
N LEU A 178 -15.83 11.63 8.26
CA LEU A 178 -17.19 11.49 7.72
C LEU A 178 -18.17 12.45 8.38
N ALA A 179 -18.07 12.66 9.69
CA ALA A 179 -18.92 13.58 10.43
C ALA A 179 -18.72 15.04 9.98
N VAL A 180 -17.46 15.46 9.79
CA VAL A 180 -17.15 16.79 9.23
C VAL A 180 -17.74 16.93 7.84
N MET A 181 -17.57 15.91 6.99
CA MET A 181 -18.08 15.92 5.62
C MET A 181 -19.62 15.97 5.57
N ALA A 182 -20.29 15.13 6.36
CA ALA A 182 -21.74 15.17 6.47
C ALA A 182 -22.24 16.53 6.98
N GLY A 183 -21.52 17.14 7.94
CA GLY A 183 -21.83 18.45 8.48
C GLY A 183 -21.69 19.59 7.46
N VAL A 184 -20.60 19.58 6.68
CA VAL A 184 -20.37 20.58 5.61
C VAL A 184 -21.39 20.42 4.47
N THR A 185 -21.83 19.20 4.17
CA THR A 185 -22.86 18.94 3.14
C THR A 185 -24.29 19.10 3.64
N GLY A 186 -24.49 19.57 4.88
CA GLY A 186 -25.81 19.82 5.46
C GLY A 186 -26.58 18.58 5.88
N ARG A 187 -25.93 17.42 5.95
CA ARG A 187 -26.54 16.13 6.35
C ARG A 187 -26.50 15.97 7.87
N VAL A 188 -27.35 16.72 8.53
CA VAL A 188 -27.36 16.84 9.99
C VAL A 188 -27.58 15.50 10.68
N HIS A 189 -28.47 14.66 10.13
CA HIS A 189 -28.77 13.36 10.71
C HIS A 189 -27.57 12.41 10.71
N GLU A 190 -26.94 12.25 9.56
CA GLU A 190 -25.72 11.43 9.43
C GLU A 190 -24.61 11.98 10.31
N THR A 191 -24.49 13.31 10.41
CA THR A 191 -23.51 13.96 11.31
C THR A 191 -23.72 13.55 12.76
N VAL A 192 -24.98 13.55 13.23
CA VAL A 192 -25.31 13.16 14.61
C VAL A 192 -25.04 11.68 14.86
N LEU A 193 -25.41 10.79 13.93
CA LEU A 193 -25.12 9.35 14.06
C LEU A 193 -23.64 9.07 14.08
N LEU A 194 -22.86 9.71 13.18
CA LEU A 194 -21.41 9.59 13.14
C LEU A 194 -20.77 10.11 14.42
N ALA A 195 -21.20 11.27 14.92
CA ALA A 195 -20.71 11.84 16.18
C ALA A 195 -21.05 10.94 17.38
N THR A 196 -22.26 10.33 17.40
CA THR A 196 -22.69 9.39 18.44
C THR A 196 -21.80 8.15 18.47
N MET A 197 -21.49 7.55 17.31
CA MET A 197 -20.54 6.44 17.23
C MET A 197 -19.13 6.88 17.67
N GLY A 198 -18.70 8.07 17.24
CA GLY A 198 -17.42 8.66 17.66
C GLY A 198 -17.34 8.81 19.19
N GLY A 199 -18.39 9.31 19.83
CA GLY A 199 -18.46 9.43 21.28
C GLY A 199 -18.37 8.07 22.01
N ALA A 200 -19.10 7.06 21.53
CA ALA A 200 -19.01 5.70 22.07
C ALA A 200 -17.59 5.12 21.93
N LEU A 201 -16.94 5.37 20.79
CA LEU A 201 -15.59 4.87 20.50
C LEU A 201 -14.50 5.59 21.33
N VAL A 202 -14.66 6.88 21.62
CA VAL A 202 -13.75 7.62 22.53
C VAL A 202 -13.71 6.98 23.91
N ALA A 203 -14.88 6.63 24.47
CA ALA A 203 -14.95 5.94 25.76
C ALA A 203 -14.25 4.56 25.71
N PHE A 204 -14.48 3.78 24.66
CA PHE A 204 -13.81 2.50 24.47
C PHE A 204 -12.30 2.65 24.41
N LEU A 205 -11.77 3.64 23.66
CA LEU A 205 -10.33 3.87 23.52
C LEU A 205 -9.62 4.16 24.86
N TYR A 206 -10.34 4.67 25.85
CA TYR A 206 -9.80 4.80 27.22
C TYR A 206 -9.42 3.43 27.82
N PHE A 207 -10.21 2.38 27.56
CA PHE A 207 -9.94 1.01 28.03
C PHE A 207 -8.98 0.26 27.11
N ASN A 208 -8.95 0.59 25.83
CA ASN A 208 -8.15 -0.08 24.80
C ASN A 208 -6.75 0.54 24.59
N ARG A 209 -6.42 1.68 25.24
CA ARG A 209 -5.06 2.25 25.18
C ARG A 209 -4.05 1.32 25.87
N HIS A 210 -2.84 1.25 25.28
CA HIS A 210 -1.78 0.38 25.77
C HIS A 210 -1.30 0.70 27.21
N PRO A 211 -1.20 -0.27 28.15
CA PRO A 211 -1.66 -1.66 28.02
C PRO A 211 -3.19 -1.76 28.07
N ALA A 212 -3.78 -2.46 27.11
CA ALA A 212 -5.24 -2.55 26.98
C ALA A 212 -5.85 -3.38 28.11
N ARG A 213 -7.01 -2.92 28.63
CA ARG A 213 -7.84 -3.62 29.60
C ARG A 213 -9.08 -4.24 28.97
N LEU A 214 -9.38 -3.86 27.72
CA LEU A 214 -10.52 -4.35 26.95
C LEU A 214 -10.16 -4.30 25.47
N PHE A 215 -10.30 -5.41 24.77
CA PHE A 215 -10.13 -5.50 23.33
C PHE A 215 -11.46 -5.29 22.61
N LEU A 216 -11.35 -4.81 21.37
CA LEU A 216 -12.50 -4.58 20.50
C LEU A 216 -13.20 -5.90 20.15
N GLY A 217 -12.41 -6.93 19.85
CA GLY A 217 -12.86 -8.24 19.36
C GLY A 217 -13.30 -8.20 17.89
N ASP A 218 -13.51 -9.37 17.33
CA ASP A 218 -13.99 -9.52 15.93
C ASP A 218 -15.38 -8.92 15.74
N ALA A 219 -16.22 -9.01 16.80
CA ALA A 219 -17.53 -8.35 16.82
C ALA A 219 -17.42 -6.83 16.60
N GLY A 220 -16.44 -6.18 17.22
CA GLY A 220 -16.26 -4.74 17.12
C GLY A 220 -15.55 -4.30 15.87
N SER A 221 -14.45 -4.95 15.50
CA SER A 221 -13.67 -4.58 14.32
C SER A 221 -14.47 -4.74 13.02
N MET A 222 -15.24 -5.84 12.88
CA MET A 222 -16.14 -6.04 11.74
C MET A 222 -17.27 -5.01 11.71
N MET A 223 -17.89 -4.71 12.86
CA MET A 223 -18.95 -3.71 12.97
C MET A 223 -18.45 -2.31 12.61
N LEU A 224 -17.26 -1.89 13.08
CA LEU A 224 -16.68 -0.59 12.74
C LEU A 224 -16.35 -0.48 11.25
N GLY A 225 -15.75 -1.51 10.65
CA GLY A 225 -15.51 -1.56 9.20
C GLY A 225 -16.80 -1.43 8.40
N PHE A 226 -17.86 -2.09 8.83
CA PHE A 226 -19.18 -2.00 8.21
C PHE A 226 -19.84 -0.64 8.42
N PHE A 227 -19.71 -0.05 9.61
CA PHE A 227 -20.20 1.31 9.89
C PHE A 227 -19.55 2.32 8.96
N ILE A 228 -18.24 2.27 8.82
CA ILE A 228 -17.50 3.18 7.92
C ILE A 228 -17.92 2.93 6.47
N ALA A 229 -18.08 1.67 6.03
CA ALA A 229 -18.51 1.34 4.68
C ALA A 229 -19.90 1.92 4.34
N THR A 230 -20.87 1.78 5.24
CA THR A 230 -22.24 2.23 5.06
C THR A 230 -22.34 3.75 5.08
N PHE A 231 -21.77 4.39 6.11
CA PHE A 231 -21.86 5.85 6.24
C PHE A 231 -21.00 6.60 5.23
N ALA A 232 -19.92 6.01 4.72
CA ALA A 232 -19.16 6.58 3.62
C ALA A 232 -19.99 6.70 2.33
N THR A 233 -20.78 5.68 2.00
CA THR A 233 -21.66 5.71 0.82
C THR A 233 -22.81 6.70 0.96
N GLU A 234 -23.29 6.91 2.18
CA GLU A 234 -24.37 7.86 2.47
C GLU A 234 -23.87 9.31 2.58
N ALA A 235 -22.75 9.57 3.24
CA ALA A 235 -22.25 10.92 3.49
C ALA A 235 -21.81 11.66 2.22
N VAL A 236 -21.29 10.96 1.21
CA VAL A 236 -20.71 11.59 0.01
C VAL A 236 -21.70 11.67 -1.14
N GLY A 237 -22.74 10.87 -1.11
CA GLY A 237 -23.63 10.68 -2.26
C GLY A 237 -22.89 10.01 -3.43
N ARG A 238 -23.48 8.98 -3.99
CA ARG A 238 -22.92 8.12 -5.05
C ARG A 238 -22.65 8.83 -6.39
N LYS A 239 -22.95 10.14 -6.48
CA LYS A 239 -22.82 10.93 -7.72
C LYS A 239 -21.44 11.56 -7.92
N ALA A 240 -20.65 11.70 -6.86
CA ALA A 240 -19.35 12.36 -6.96
C ALA A 240 -18.23 11.34 -7.15
N VAL A 241 -17.61 11.35 -8.32
CA VAL A 241 -16.45 10.51 -8.68
C VAL A 241 -15.33 10.60 -7.65
N VAL A 242 -15.04 11.81 -7.18
CA VAL A 242 -14.06 12.09 -6.13
C VAL A 242 -14.40 11.34 -4.83
N GLY A 243 -15.69 11.29 -4.47
CA GLY A 243 -16.16 10.58 -3.29
C GLY A 243 -15.99 9.07 -3.39
N VAL A 244 -16.21 8.48 -4.56
CA VAL A 244 -16.09 7.02 -4.74
C VAL A 244 -14.64 6.52 -4.68
N PHE A 245 -13.65 7.32 -5.11
CA PHE A 245 -12.24 6.90 -5.15
C PHE A 245 -11.39 7.47 -4.02
N LEU A 246 -11.48 8.77 -3.74
CA LEU A 246 -10.63 9.40 -2.74
C LEU A 246 -11.10 9.12 -1.31
N LEU A 247 -12.41 8.99 -1.11
CA LEU A 247 -12.97 8.74 0.20
C LEU A 247 -12.54 7.38 0.78
N PRO A 248 -12.58 6.26 0.03
CA PRO A 248 -12.04 4.99 0.51
C PRO A 248 -10.58 5.09 0.95
N ILE A 249 -9.77 5.79 0.16
CA ILE A 249 -8.36 6.00 0.47
C ILE A 249 -8.20 6.87 1.73
N ALA A 250 -9.03 7.91 1.87
CA ALA A 250 -9.02 8.76 3.05
C ALA A 250 -9.41 8.01 4.32
N LEU A 251 -10.46 7.19 4.24
CA LEU A 251 -11.04 6.54 5.42
C LEU A 251 -10.30 5.26 5.82
N ALA A 252 -9.83 4.51 4.85
CA ALA A 252 -9.26 3.19 5.08
C ALA A 252 -7.89 2.99 4.42
N GLY A 253 -7.20 4.05 4.03
CA GLY A 253 -5.96 3.97 3.23
C GLY A 253 -4.91 3.05 3.85
N ILE A 254 -4.67 3.14 5.16
CA ILE A 254 -3.72 2.28 5.85
C ILE A 254 -4.26 0.85 6.03
N PRO A 255 -5.49 0.62 6.56
CA PRO A 255 -6.08 -0.71 6.60
C PRO A 255 -6.18 -1.37 5.22
N LEU A 256 -6.59 -0.61 4.21
CA LEU A 256 -6.71 -1.08 2.83
C LEU A 256 -5.36 -1.47 2.23
N LEU A 257 -4.32 -0.66 2.45
CA LEU A 257 -2.97 -0.96 2.00
C LEU A 257 -2.46 -2.27 2.61
N ASP A 258 -2.70 -2.51 3.90
CA ASP A 258 -2.30 -3.76 4.56
C ASP A 258 -2.98 -4.98 3.95
N VAL A 259 -4.30 -4.90 3.68
CA VAL A 259 -5.05 -5.97 3.01
C VAL A 259 -4.54 -6.22 1.59
N LEU A 260 -4.35 -5.16 0.80
CA LEU A 260 -3.86 -5.30 -0.57
C LEU A 260 -2.46 -5.91 -0.63
N LEU A 261 -1.56 -5.52 0.28
CA LEU A 261 -0.24 -6.13 0.41
C LEU A 261 -0.33 -7.60 0.84
N ALA A 262 -1.24 -7.94 1.75
CA ALA A 262 -1.46 -9.32 2.17
C ALA A 262 -2.00 -10.19 1.01
N ILE A 263 -2.95 -9.69 0.23
CA ILE A 263 -3.46 -10.36 -0.97
C ILE A 263 -2.34 -10.55 -1.99
N TRP A 264 -1.55 -9.53 -2.26
CA TRP A 264 -0.40 -9.59 -3.18
C TRP A 264 0.59 -10.68 -2.75
N ARG A 265 1.03 -10.68 -1.49
CA ARG A 265 1.95 -11.70 -0.95
C ARG A 265 1.44 -13.12 -1.15
N ARG A 266 0.18 -13.33 -0.78
CA ARG A 266 -0.45 -14.66 -0.86
C ARG A 266 -0.61 -15.13 -2.30
N SER A 267 -1.01 -14.23 -3.19
CA SER A 267 -1.14 -14.52 -4.62
C SER A 267 0.21 -14.88 -5.24
N THR A 268 1.26 -14.11 -4.94
CA THR A 268 2.61 -14.39 -5.44
C THR A 268 3.18 -15.70 -4.89
N ARG A 269 3.00 -15.98 -3.57
CA ARG A 269 3.42 -17.26 -2.98
C ARG A 269 2.67 -18.45 -3.59
N ASN A 270 1.37 -18.35 -3.85
CA ASN A 270 0.60 -19.43 -4.48
C ASN A 270 1.02 -19.71 -5.92
N VAL A 271 1.25 -18.64 -6.69
CA VAL A 271 1.76 -18.79 -8.05
C VAL A 271 3.15 -19.42 -8.03
N MET A 272 4.03 -19.01 -7.12
CA MET A 272 5.37 -19.61 -6.95
C MET A 272 5.32 -21.08 -6.53
N SER A 273 4.52 -21.43 -5.52
CA SER A 273 4.42 -22.82 -5.04
C SER A 273 3.82 -23.75 -6.08
N GLY A 274 2.83 -23.29 -6.83
CA GLY A 274 2.25 -24.04 -7.96
C GLY A 274 3.26 -24.28 -9.11
N TRP A 275 4.21 -23.36 -9.30
CA TRP A 275 5.25 -23.48 -10.33
C TRP A 275 6.45 -24.32 -9.89
N LEU A 276 6.75 -24.34 -8.59
CA LEU A 276 7.85 -25.12 -8.01
C LEU A 276 7.43 -26.57 -7.66
N GLY A 277 6.16 -26.96 -7.89
CA GLY A 277 5.62 -28.25 -7.51
C GLY A 277 5.49 -28.45 -5.98
N GLN A 278 5.68 -27.37 -5.22
CA GLN A 278 5.44 -27.34 -3.78
C GLN A 278 3.95 -27.07 -3.54
N GLY A 279 3.28 -27.88 -2.75
CA GLY A 279 1.83 -27.88 -2.58
C GLY A 279 1.18 -26.49 -2.37
N LYS A 280 -0.12 -26.37 -2.64
CA LYS A 280 -0.88 -25.10 -2.55
C LYS A 280 -0.78 -24.49 -1.16
N VAL A 281 -0.26 -23.26 -1.06
CA VAL A 281 -0.29 -22.46 0.16
C VAL A 281 -1.73 -22.01 0.42
N LYS A 282 -2.25 -22.17 1.63
CA LYS A 282 -3.60 -21.71 1.99
C LYS A 282 -3.70 -20.18 1.87
N VAL A 283 -4.48 -19.70 0.91
CA VAL A 283 -4.67 -18.26 0.65
C VAL A 283 -5.26 -17.53 1.87
N PHE A 284 -6.05 -18.20 2.68
CA PHE A 284 -6.75 -17.67 3.85
C PHE A 284 -6.13 -18.12 5.20
N GLY A 285 -4.82 -18.39 5.26
CA GLY A 285 -4.12 -18.67 6.52
C GLY A 285 -3.72 -17.41 7.28
N ALA A 286 -3.44 -17.53 8.59
CA ALA A 286 -2.88 -16.44 9.40
C ALA A 286 -1.52 -15.98 8.82
N ASP A 287 -1.37 -14.66 8.62
CA ASP A 287 -0.14 -14.05 8.09
C ASP A 287 0.50 -13.18 9.19
N LYS A 288 1.77 -13.45 9.50
CA LYS A 288 2.55 -12.66 10.49
C LYS A 288 3.20 -11.41 9.89
N ASP A 289 2.98 -11.13 8.60
CA ASP A 289 3.69 -10.09 7.83
C ASP A 289 2.85 -8.81 7.62
N HIS A 290 1.82 -8.57 8.45
CA HIS A 290 1.06 -7.32 8.40
C HIS A 290 1.94 -6.11 8.74
N ILE A 291 1.59 -4.91 8.23
CA ILE A 291 2.39 -3.68 8.37
C ILE A 291 2.74 -3.42 9.83
N HIS A 292 1.79 -3.54 10.74
CA HIS A 292 2.02 -3.30 12.17
C HIS A 292 3.00 -4.30 12.80
N HIS A 293 2.98 -5.58 12.40
CA HIS A 293 3.95 -6.57 12.86
C HIS A 293 5.37 -6.27 12.37
N ARG A 294 5.51 -5.73 11.16
CA ARG A 294 6.83 -5.34 10.63
C ARG A 294 7.46 -4.19 11.39
N PHE A 295 6.66 -3.23 11.86
CA PHE A 295 7.17 -2.18 12.73
C PHE A 295 7.68 -2.73 14.06
N LEU A 296 6.96 -3.68 14.65
CA LEU A 296 7.39 -4.35 15.87
C LEU A 296 8.70 -5.15 15.65
N GLN A 297 8.80 -5.90 14.54
CA GLN A 297 10.03 -6.62 14.15
C GLN A 297 11.20 -5.67 13.87
N ALA A 298 10.92 -4.45 13.41
CA ALA A 298 11.92 -3.40 13.25
C ALA A 298 12.35 -2.74 14.58
N GLY A 299 11.86 -3.23 15.74
CA GLY A 299 12.22 -2.73 17.08
C GLY A 299 11.38 -1.56 17.58
N MET A 300 10.27 -1.21 16.90
CA MET A 300 9.37 -0.18 17.39
C MET A 300 8.48 -0.73 18.50
N THR A 301 8.20 0.07 19.54
CA THR A 301 7.23 -0.29 20.56
C THR A 301 5.79 -0.19 20.04
N GLN A 302 4.83 -0.95 20.60
CA GLN A 302 3.41 -0.89 20.21
C GLN A 302 2.88 0.56 20.19
N ARG A 303 3.14 1.34 21.24
CA ARG A 303 2.70 2.75 21.33
C ARG A 303 3.27 3.63 20.22
N ARG A 304 4.53 3.41 19.81
CA ARG A 304 5.15 4.17 18.71
C ARG A 304 4.56 3.77 17.37
N THR A 305 4.36 2.47 17.17
CA THR A 305 3.74 1.93 15.95
C THR A 305 2.32 2.47 15.76
N ALA A 306 1.45 2.37 16.78
CA ALA A 306 0.09 2.87 16.71
C ALA A 306 0.05 4.39 16.45
N ARG A 307 0.86 5.20 17.16
CA ARG A 307 0.93 6.65 16.93
C ARG A 307 1.39 7.00 15.52
N PHE A 308 2.41 6.31 15.00
CA PHE A 308 2.90 6.53 13.65
C PHE A 308 1.80 6.25 12.61
N MET A 309 1.07 5.13 12.77
CA MET A 309 -0.03 4.77 11.86
C MET A 309 -1.20 5.75 11.96
N HIS A 310 -1.54 6.26 13.16
CA HIS A 310 -2.56 7.31 13.31
C HIS A 310 -2.16 8.61 12.63
N ILE A 311 -0.91 9.06 12.81
CA ILE A 311 -0.40 10.27 12.14
C ILE A 311 -0.44 10.11 10.62
N ALA A 312 0.00 8.96 10.11
CA ALA A 312 -0.05 8.67 8.68
C ALA A 312 -1.50 8.64 8.16
N ALA A 313 -2.45 8.06 8.90
CA ALA A 313 -3.87 8.07 8.56
C ALA A 313 -4.43 9.50 8.52
N ILE A 314 -4.12 10.33 9.50
CA ILE A 314 -4.55 11.74 9.53
C ILE A 314 -4.00 12.48 8.30
N LEU A 315 -2.73 12.32 7.98
CA LEU A 315 -2.11 12.96 6.80
C LEU A 315 -2.79 12.53 5.50
N VAL A 316 -3.04 11.24 5.31
CA VAL A 316 -3.75 10.70 4.14
C VAL A 316 -5.17 11.27 4.08
N THR A 317 -5.87 11.28 5.21
CA THR A 317 -7.24 11.80 5.32
C THR A 317 -7.31 13.30 4.99
N VAL A 318 -6.45 14.11 5.60
CA VAL A 318 -6.37 15.56 5.33
C VAL A 318 -6.08 15.82 3.85
N LEU A 319 -5.11 15.10 3.28
CA LEU A 319 -4.75 15.26 1.88
C LEU A 319 -5.93 14.91 0.94
N ALA A 320 -6.64 13.82 1.22
CA ALA A 320 -7.80 13.41 0.43
C ALA A 320 -9.00 14.37 0.58
N PHE A 321 -9.05 15.14 1.65
CA PHE A 321 -10.09 16.15 1.90
C PHE A 321 -9.85 17.49 1.20
N LEU A 322 -8.61 17.81 0.82
CA LEU A 322 -8.28 19.08 0.19
C LEU A 322 -9.17 19.42 -1.01
N PRO A 323 -9.47 18.50 -1.97
CA PRO A 323 -10.32 18.82 -3.11
C PRO A 323 -11.79 19.09 -2.77
N LEU A 324 -12.23 18.67 -1.58
CA LEU A 324 -13.61 18.86 -1.12
C LEU A 324 -13.81 20.23 -0.47
N VAL A 325 -12.73 20.81 0.09
CA VAL A 325 -12.74 22.12 0.78
C VAL A 325 -12.29 23.23 -0.16
N PHE A 326 -11.27 22.97 -0.94
CA PHE A 326 -10.70 23.89 -1.92
C PHE A 326 -11.15 23.45 -3.31
N ASP A 327 -11.37 24.37 -4.22
CA ASP A 327 -11.86 24.11 -5.58
C ASP A 327 -11.17 22.91 -6.26
N GLN A 328 -11.85 22.28 -7.21
CA GLN A 328 -11.38 21.09 -7.97
C GLN A 328 -9.97 21.24 -8.59
N ARG A 329 -9.46 22.47 -8.73
CA ARG A 329 -8.09 22.75 -9.17
C ARG A 329 -7.02 22.11 -8.28
N VAL A 330 -7.34 21.83 -7.02
CA VAL A 330 -6.44 21.19 -6.05
C VAL A 330 -6.42 19.66 -6.21
N LEU A 331 -7.36 19.08 -6.97
CA LEU A 331 -7.45 17.64 -7.19
C LEU A 331 -6.13 17.04 -7.72
N GLY A 332 -5.48 17.70 -8.68
CA GLY A 332 -4.21 17.25 -9.25
C GLY A 332 -3.10 17.16 -8.19
N ILE A 333 -2.96 18.17 -7.34
CA ILE A 333 -1.98 18.21 -6.26
C ILE A 333 -2.27 17.10 -5.24
N THR A 334 -3.55 16.89 -4.92
CA THR A 334 -3.98 15.83 -4.00
C THR A 334 -3.64 14.44 -4.54
N VAL A 335 -3.96 14.18 -5.81
CA VAL A 335 -3.64 12.88 -6.45
C VAL A 335 -2.14 12.64 -6.46
N VAL A 336 -1.33 13.65 -6.84
CA VAL A 336 0.13 13.56 -6.80
C VAL A 336 0.63 13.31 -5.38
N GLY A 337 0.12 14.03 -4.38
CA GLY A 337 0.48 13.83 -2.98
C GLY A 337 0.14 12.43 -2.47
N LEU A 338 -1.06 11.92 -2.78
CA LEU A 338 -1.47 10.55 -2.45
C LEU A 338 -0.62 9.50 -3.15
N LEU A 339 -0.28 9.71 -4.43
CA LEU A 339 0.63 8.82 -5.17
C LEU A 339 2.04 8.80 -4.56
N VAL A 340 2.56 9.97 -4.15
CA VAL A 340 3.85 10.07 -3.46
C VAL A 340 3.82 9.35 -2.11
N LEU A 341 2.75 9.52 -1.33
CA LEU A 341 2.58 8.80 -0.06
C LEU A 341 2.43 7.30 -0.27
N ALA A 342 1.61 6.87 -1.24
CA ALA A 342 1.44 5.46 -1.60
C ALA A 342 2.77 4.86 -2.08
N PHE A 343 3.50 5.56 -2.94
CA PHE A 343 4.81 5.13 -3.42
C PHE A 343 5.81 4.96 -2.27
N ASN A 344 5.90 5.93 -1.36
CA ASN A 344 6.78 5.82 -0.19
C ASN A 344 6.32 4.71 0.76
N GLY A 345 5.01 4.54 0.97
CA GLY A 345 4.45 3.44 1.75
C GLY A 345 4.80 2.09 1.15
N VAL A 346 4.55 1.90 -0.14
CA VAL A 346 4.91 0.67 -0.87
C VAL A 346 6.43 0.44 -0.83
N ARG A 347 7.23 1.47 -1.07
CA ARG A 347 8.71 1.40 -0.98
C ARG A 347 9.19 0.92 0.38
N GLN A 348 8.57 1.39 1.45
CA GLN A 348 8.98 1.05 2.82
C GLN A 348 8.48 -0.33 3.24
N PHE A 349 7.24 -0.67 2.91
CA PHE A 349 6.54 -1.87 3.44
C PHE A 349 6.53 -3.05 2.49
N ALA A 350 6.54 -2.84 1.17
CA ALA A 350 6.48 -3.92 0.18
C ALA A 350 7.87 -4.35 -0.34
N ARG A 351 8.95 -3.93 0.32
CA ARG A 351 10.32 -4.23 -0.12
C ARG A 351 10.58 -5.73 -0.30
N ILE A 352 10.10 -6.54 0.65
CA ILE A 352 10.27 -8.01 0.61
C ILE A 352 9.42 -8.61 -0.53
N GLU A 353 8.18 -8.15 -0.67
CA GLU A 353 7.25 -8.61 -1.71
C GLU A 353 7.74 -8.26 -3.12
N MET A 354 8.30 -7.07 -3.29
CA MET A 354 8.83 -6.65 -4.58
C MET A 354 10.10 -7.43 -4.96
N VAL A 355 10.98 -7.71 -4.00
CA VAL A 355 12.17 -8.55 -4.24
C VAL A 355 11.75 -9.98 -4.58
N GLN A 356 10.78 -10.55 -3.86
CA GLN A 356 10.24 -11.89 -4.15
C GLN A 356 9.53 -11.93 -5.51
N SER A 357 8.72 -10.92 -5.82
CA SER A 357 8.06 -10.81 -7.13
C SER A 357 9.06 -10.59 -8.26
N GLY A 358 10.11 -9.81 -8.03
CA GLY A 358 11.20 -9.60 -8.99
C GLY A 358 12.00 -10.88 -9.26
N SER A 359 12.32 -11.66 -8.23
CA SER A 359 12.98 -12.96 -8.38
C SER A 359 12.09 -13.99 -9.10
N PHE A 360 10.77 -13.95 -8.84
CA PHE A 360 9.79 -14.77 -9.54
C PHE A 360 9.71 -14.44 -11.03
N ILE A 361 9.59 -13.16 -11.38
CA ILE A 361 9.59 -12.71 -12.79
C ILE A 361 10.89 -13.13 -13.47
N HIS A 362 12.02 -13.04 -12.78
CA HIS A 362 13.32 -13.44 -13.30
C HIS A 362 13.40 -14.95 -13.55
N MET A 363 12.92 -15.79 -12.61
CA MET A 363 12.85 -17.25 -12.79
C MET A 363 11.85 -17.65 -13.88
N ALA A 364 10.71 -16.98 -13.95
CA ALA A 364 9.69 -17.26 -14.96
C ALA A 364 10.18 -16.94 -16.38
N VAL A 365 10.98 -15.88 -16.54
CA VAL A 365 11.58 -15.50 -17.84
C VAL A 365 12.64 -16.51 -18.29
N LYS A 366 13.29 -17.22 -17.37
CA LYS A 366 14.31 -18.27 -17.72
C LYS A 366 13.71 -19.58 -18.23
N ARG A 367 12.40 -19.86 -18.02
CA ARG A 367 11.76 -21.10 -18.49
C ARG A 367 10.95 -20.85 -19.78
N PRO A 368 11.27 -21.50 -20.94
CA PRO A 368 10.65 -21.22 -22.24
C PRO A 368 9.12 -21.41 -22.27
N GLU A 369 8.59 -22.42 -21.61
CA GLU A 369 7.15 -22.71 -21.56
C GLU A 369 6.37 -21.68 -20.70
N ALA A 370 6.96 -21.25 -19.60
CA ALA A 370 6.42 -20.22 -18.77
C ALA A 370 6.37 -18.86 -19.46
N SER A 371 7.27 -18.60 -20.42
CA SER A 371 7.38 -17.32 -21.12
C SER A 371 6.14 -16.92 -21.91
N ARG A 372 5.37 -17.89 -22.46
CA ARG A 372 4.16 -17.61 -23.24
C ARG A 372 2.99 -17.18 -22.34
N ARG A 373 2.74 -17.91 -21.27
CA ARG A 373 1.69 -17.59 -20.27
C ARG A 373 1.99 -16.26 -19.56
N LEU A 374 3.23 -16.07 -19.15
CA LEU A 374 3.66 -14.82 -18.52
C LEU A 374 3.47 -13.61 -19.45
N ARG A 375 3.83 -13.72 -20.72
CA ARG A 375 3.60 -12.65 -21.72
C ARG A 375 2.13 -12.29 -21.86
N LEU A 376 1.23 -13.29 -21.82
CA LEU A 376 -0.20 -13.04 -21.84
C LEU A 376 -0.66 -12.31 -20.57
N VAL A 377 -0.23 -12.76 -19.40
CA VAL A 377 -0.58 -12.09 -18.12
C VAL A 377 -0.09 -10.65 -18.11
N LEU A 378 1.15 -10.40 -18.51
CA LEU A 378 1.71 -9.05 -18.59
C LEU A 378 0.95 -8.19 -19.62
N PHE A 379 0.58 -8.77 -20.78
CA PHE A 379 -0.22 -8.06 -21.78
C PHE A 379 -1.59 -7.65 -21.22
N PHE A 380 -2.31 -8.56 -20.55
CA PHE A 380 -3.59 -8.23 -19.93
C PHE A 380 -3.44 -7.23 -18.79
N SER A 381 -2.41 -7.36 -17.95
CA SER A 381 -2.10 -6.40 -16.88
C SER A 381 -1.87 -4.99 -17.45
N ASP A 382 -1.04 -4.87 -18.48
CA ASP A 382 -0.76 -3.57 -19.12
C ASP A 382 -2.01 -2.99 -19.79
N THR A 383 -2.81 -3.83 -20.44
CA THR A 383 -4.09 -3.41 -21.04
C THR A 383 -5.04 -2.85 -19.98
N VAL A 384 -5.14 -3.49 -18.82
CA VAL A 384 -5.92 -2.97 -17.69
C VAL A 384 -5.35 -1.65 -17.18
N VAL A 385 -4.04 -1.52 -17.08
CA VAL A 385 -3.37 -0.26 -16.65
C VAL A 385 -3.69 0.87 -17.64
N ILE A 386 -3.61 0.61 -18.95
CA ILE A 386 -3.95 1.59 -19.99
C ILE A 386 -5.44 1.97 -19.91
N ALA A 387 -6.33 1.01 -19.71
CA ALA A 387 -7.76 1.25 -19.55
C ALA A 387 -8.06 2.12 -18.31
N LEU A 388 -7.43 1.81 -17.19
CA LEU A 388 -7.56 2.60 -15.96
C LEU A 388 -6.98 4.01 -16.14
N ALA A 389 -5.85 4.15 -16.83
CA ALA A 389 -5.25 5.46 -17.10
C ALA A 389 -6.17 6.35 -17.94
N ALA A 390 -6.75 5.80 -19.03
CA ALA A 390 -7.72 6.51 -19.86
C ALA A 390 -8.99 6.86 -19.08
N TRP A 391 -9.46 5.94 -18.28
CA TRP A 391 -10.66 6.12 -17.48
C TRP A 391 -10.46 7.18 -16.39
N VAL A 392 -9.35 7.14 -15.63
CA VAL A 392 -9.00 8.15 -14.62
C VAL A 392 -8.84 9.53 -15.27
N ALA A 393 -8.20 9.62 -16.43
CA ALA A 393 -8.08 10.89 -17.16
C ALA A 393 -9.45 11.48 -17.52
N MET A 394 -10.37 10.63 -17.99
CA MET A 394 -11.75 11.02 -18.24
C MET A 394 -12.45 11.48 -17.00
N LEU A 395 -12.27 10.80 -15.86
CA LEU A 395 -12.86 11.18 -14.59
C LEU A 395 -12.41 12.57 -14.11
N VAL A 396 -11.14 12.89 -14.30
CA VAL A 396 -10.56 14.20 -13.93
C VAL A 396 -11.17 15.33 -14.78
N GLU A 397 -11.48 15.07 -16.05
CA GLU A 397 -12.00 16.07 -16.98
C GLU A 397 -13.54 16.08 -17.12
N THR A 398 -14.27 15.09 -16.56
CA THR A 398 -15.74 14.92 -16.77
C THR A 398 -16.60 16.06 -16.29
N ASN A 399 -16.15 16.89 -15.35
CA ASN A 399 -16.91 18.08 -14.98
C ASN A 399 -17.03 19.14 -16.13
N VAL A 400 -16.10 19.10 -17.08
CA VAL A 400 -16.10 19.98 -18.27
C VAL A 400 -16.76 19.27 -19.46
N TRP A 401 -16.52 17.95 -19.59
CA TRP A 401 -16.89 17.13 -20.75
C TRP A 401 -18.34 16.65 -20.76
N TYR A 402 -18.84 16.27 -19.59
CA TYR A 402 -20.18 15.65 -19.46
C TYR A 402 -21.34 16.60 -19.79
N ARG A 403 -21.09 17.91 -19.74
CA ARG A 403 -22.11 18.91 -20.08
C ARG A 403 -22.33 19.10 -21.58
N GLY A 404 -21.43 18.59 -22.44
CA GLY A 404 -21.49 18.79 -23.89
C GLY A 404 -21.46 17.54 -24.76
N HIS A 405 -21.01 16.39 -24.24
CA HIS A 405 -20.77 15.18 -25.04
C HIS A 405 -21.39 13.93 -24.41
N GLY A 406 -22.11 13.14 -25.20
CA GLY A 406 -22.82 11.96 -24.72
C GLY A 406 -21.92 10.81 -24.25
N ALA A 407 -22.44 9.93 -23.41
CA ALA A 407 -21.76 8.74 -22.91
C ALA A 407 -21.04 7.87 -23.95
N PRO A 408 -21.55 7.70 -25.19
CA PRO A 408 -20.86 6.91 -26.23
C PRO A 408 -19.47 7.43 -26.59
N GLN A 409 -19.26 8.73 -26.60
CA GLN A 409 -17.99 9.34 -26.98
C GLN A 409 -16.88 9.10 -25.93
N VAL A 410 -17.25 9.06 -24.64
CA VAL A 410 -16.34 8.73 -23.53
C VAL A 410 -15.83 7.30 -23.70
N TRP A 411 -16.72 6.36 -23.94
CA TRP A 411 -16.34 4.96 -24.15
C TRP A 411 -15.52 4.76 -25.41
N LEU A 412 -15.83 5.51 -26.46
CA LEU A 412 -15.05 5.48 -27.69
C LEU A 412 -13.60 5.92 -27.45
N PHE A 413 -13.38 6.99 -26.67
CA PHE A 413 -12.03 7.42 -26.31
C PHE A 413 -11.28 6.34 -25.52
N VAL A 414 -11.90 5.77 -24.47
CA VAL A 414 -11.28 4.72 -23.66
C VAL A 414 -10.94 3.50 -24.53
N LEU A 415 -11.86 3.04 -25.36
CA LEU A 415 -11.65 1.89 -26.25
C LEU A 415 -10.53 2.14 -27.25
N LEU A 416 -10.50 3.32 -27.90
CA LEU A 416 -9.44 3.69 -28.81
C LEU A 416 -8.10 3.79 -28.11
N PHE A 417 -8.06 4.40 -26.91
CA PHE A 417 -6.82 4.54 -26.14
C PHE A 417 -6.27 3.17 -25.71
N VAL A 418 -7.13 2.24 -25.33
CA VAL A 418 -6.77 0.86 -25.00
C VAL A 418 -6.26 0.11 -26.23
N ALA A 419 -6.96 0.20 -27.36
CA ALA A 419 -6.59 -0.49 -28.59
C ALA A 419 -5.24 0.01 -29.12
N VAL A 420 -5.10 1.33 -29.30
CA VAL A 420 -3.87 1.94 -29.86
C VAL A 420 -2.71 1.82 -28.88
N GLY A 421 -2.93 2.02 -27.57
CA GLY A 421 -1.92 1.84 -26.53
C GLY A 421 -1.41 0.40 -26.45
N SER A 422 -2.30 -0.58 -26.54
CA SER A 422 -1.91 -2.00 -26.55
C SER A 422 -1.12 -2.38 -27.80
N LEU A 423 -1.49 -1.82 -28.96
CA LEU A 423 -0.73 -1.97 -30.20
C LEU A 423 0.66 -1.30 -30.10
N ALA A 424 0.74 -0.12 -29.50
CA ALA A 424 2.01 0.58 -29.25
C ALA A 424 2.96 -0.26 -28.37
N LEU A 425 2.46 -0.91 -27.33
CA LEU A 425 3.27 -1.80 -26.50
C LEU A 425 3.79 -3.03 -27.28
N ARG A 426 3.00 -3.57 -28.19
CA ARG A 426 3.46 -4.64 -29.10
C ARG A 426 4.51 -4.13 -30.07
N GLY A 427 4.32 -2.95 -30.68
CA GLY A 427 5.29 -2.30 -31.56
C GLY A 427 6.62 -2.00 -30.87
N ALA A 428 6.58 -1.57 -29.60
CA ALA A 428 7.76 -1.37 -28.76
C ALA A 428 8.47 -2.68 -28.38
N ASN A 429 7.92 -3.85 -28.73
CA ASN A 429 8.42 -5.18 -28.35
C ASN A 429 8.65 -5.35 -26.81
N ILE A 430 7.80 -4.70 -25.99
CA ILE A 430 7.97 -4.64 -24.54
C ILE A 430 8.01 -6.02 -23.88
N TYR A 431 7.26 -6.99 -24.41
CA TYR A 431 7.15 -8.36 -23.89
C TYR A 431 8.29 -9.30 -24.31
N ARG A 432 9.20 -8.82 -25.19
CA ARG A 432 10.41 -9.54 -25.62
C ARG A 432 11.68 -8.99 -24.98
N ARG A 433 11.59 -7.84 -24.31
CA ARG A 433 12.74 -7.19 -23.66
C ARG A 433 13.06 -7.80 -22.30
N MET A 434 14.34 -7.93 -22.02
CA MET A 434 14.84 -8.35 -20.71
C MET A 434 14.93 -7.13 -19.78
N TRP A 435 13.88 -6.86 -19.03
CA TRP A 435 13.78 -5.68 -18.17
C TRP A 435 14.79 -5.65 -17.02
N SER A 436 15.32 -6.81 -16.59
CA SER A 436 16.41 -6.89 -15.62
C SER A 436 17.75 -6.32 -16.10
N ARG A 437 17.87 -6.07 -17.40
CA ARG A 437 19.07 -5.47 -18.04
C ARG A 437 18.69 -4.30 -18.97
N ALA A 438 17.50 -3.73 -18.77
CA ALA A 438 16.98 -2.67 -19.62
C ALA A 438 17.81 -1.38 -19.42
N ARG A 439 18.34 -0.84 -20.51
CA ARG A 439 19.03 0.45 -20.54
C ARG A 439 18.04 1.61 -20.64
N PHE A 440 18.50 2.83 -20.39
CA PHE A 440 17.70 4.04 -20.57
C PHE A 440 16.99 4.09 -21.95
N ARG A 441 17.68 3.68 -23.01
CA ARG A 441 17.13 3.60 -24.38
C ARG A 441 15.88 2.71 -24.45
N ASP A 442 15.84 1.60 -23.73
CA ASP A 442 14.69 0.68 -23.76
C ASP A 442 13.45 1.31 -23.12
N ARG A 443 13.64 2.10 -22.09
CA ARG A 443 12.58 2.88 -21.43
C ARG A 443 12.07 3.98 -22.33
N MET A 444 12.98 4.71 -22.98
CA MET A 444 12.64 5.77 -23.93
C MET A 444 11.82 5.25 -25.12
N VAL A 445 12.16 4.10 -25.68
CA VAL A 445 11.38 3.49 -26.77
C VAL A 445 9.92 3.28 -26.36
N VAL A 446 9.67 2.69 -25.19
CA VAL A 446 8.29 2.48 -24.70
C VAL A 446 7.57 3.80 -24.45
N THR A 447 8.26 4.77 -23.87
CA THR A 447 7.72 6.12 -23.64
C THR A 447 7.30 6.78 -24.95
N ILE A 448 8.16 6.73 -25.99
CA ILE A 448 7.89 7.31 -27.31
C ILE A 448 6.68 6.62 -27.96
N TRP A 449 6.59 5.29 -27.92
CA TRP A 449 5.48 4.55 -28.49
C TRP A 449 4.14 4.87 -27.80
N LEU A 450 4.12 4.95 -26.46
CA LEU A 450 2.92 5.32 -25.72
C LEU A 450 2.55 6.79 -25.90
N ALA A 451 3.54 7.68 -25.96
CA ALA A 451 3.30 9.10 -26.24
C ALA A 451 2.74 9.31 -27.66
N GLY A 452 3.29 8.60 -28.65
CA GLY A 452 2.77 8.61 -30.01
C GLY A 452 1.35 8.07 -30.11
N ALA A 453 1.04 6.98 -29.39
CA ALA A 453 -0.30 6.42 -29.30
C ALA A 453 -1.28 7.41 -28.67
N GLY A 454 -0.89 8.03 -27.55
CA GLY A 454 -1.71 9.04 -26.88
C GLY A 454 -1.98 10.25 -27.76
N LEU A 455 -0.95 10.75 -28.46
CA LEU A 455 -1.09 11.85 -29.42
C LEU A 455 -2.04 11.48 -30.56
N ALA A 456 -1.87 10.29 -31.17
CA ALA A 456 -2.73 9.82 -32.26
C ALA A 456 -4.20 9.73 -31.84
N VAL A 457 -4.50 9.12 -30.69
CA VAL A 457 -5.87 9.01 -30.17
C VAL A 457 -6.45 10.38 -29.88
N THR A 458 -5.67 11.26 -29.24
CA THR A 458 -6.11 12.63 -28.90
C THR A 458 -6.42 13.43 -30.17
N THR A 459 -5.57 13.34 -31.20
CA THR A 459 -5.77 14.03 -32.50
C THR A 459 -6.98 13.48 -33.24
N CYS A 460 -7.12 12.15 -33.34
CA CYS A 460 -8.29 11.53 -33.99
C CYS A 460 -9.58 11.94 -33.28
N PHE A 461 -9.53 12.00 -31.96
CA PHE A 461 -10.68 12.36 -31.16
C PHE A 461 -11.04 13.84 -31.31
N GLN A 462 -10.07 14.75 -31.35
CA GLN A 462 -10.23 16.16 -31.67
C GLN A 462 -10.89 16.37 -33.02
N LEU A 463 -10.39 15.68 -34.07
CA LEU A 463 -10.95 15.79 -35.44
C LEU A 463 -12.39 15.31 -35.52
N SER A 464 -12.79 14.33 -34.68
CA SER A 464 -14.17 13.83 -34.62
C SER A 464 -15.16 14.77 -33.92
N LEU A 465 -14.68 15.74 -33.13
CA LEU A 465 -15.50 16.67 -32.37
C LEU A 465 -15.74 18.02 -33.08
N GLY A 466 -14.99 18.32 -34.14
CA GLY A 466 -15.15 19.54 -34.93
C GLY A 466 -14.63 20.84 -34.34
N ASP A 467 -14.48 20.88 -33.00
CA ASP A 467 -13.98 22.04 -32.25
C ASP A 467 -12.73 21.69 -31.46
N VAL A 468 -11.80 22.67 -31.28
CA VAL A 468 -10.60 22.47 -30.45
C VAL A 468 -10.99 22.44 -28.98
N ALA A 469 -11.33 21.25 -28.49
CA ALA A 469 -11.64 21.05 -27.08
C ALA A 469 -10.35 20.84 -26.28
N TRP A 470 -9.86 21.89 -25.62
CA TRP A 470 -8.70 21.81 -24.72
C TRP A 470 -8.83 20.73 -23.64
N SER A 471 -10.06 20.38 -23.28
CA SER A 471 -10.36 19.25 -22.39
C SER A 471 -9.91 17.90 -22.94
N ALA A 472 -10.08 17.67 -24.27
CA ALA A 472 -9.63 16.43 -24.91
C ALA A 472 -8.11 16.33 -24.92
N VAL A 473 -7.40 17.46 -25.14
CA VAL A 473 -5.94 17.51 -25.07
C VAL A 473 -5.43 17.18 -23.67
N ARG A 474 -6.01 17.81 -22.64
CA ARG A 474 -5.64 17.52 -21.25
C ARG A 474 -5.92 16.07 -20.86
N CYS A 475 -7.09 15.55 -21.25
CA CYS A 475 -7.44 14.15 -21.04
C CYS A 475 -6.41 13.20 -21.69
N GLY A 476 -6.05 13.45 -22.93
CA GLY A 476 -5.02 12.67 -23.64
C GLY A 476 -3.65 12.73 -22.96
N LEU A 477 -3.22 13.90 -22.51
CA LEU A 477 -1.96 14.08 -21.79
C LEU A 477 -1.95 13.35 -20.45
N ILE A 478 -3.03 13.47 -19.66
CA ILE A 478 -3.17 12.78 -18.36
C ILE A 478 -3.18 11.26 -18.58
N ALA A 479 -4.01 10.75 -19.52
CA ALA A 479 -4.09 9.33 -19.85
C ALA A 479 -2.72 8.77 -20.25
N THR A 480 -2.01 9.49 -21.12
CA THR A 480 -0.68 9.08 -21.62
C THR A 480 0.35 9.06 -20.48
N GLY A 481 0.40 10.10 -19.64
CA GLY A 481 1.30 10.16 -18.50
C GLY A 481 1.07 9.03 -17.49
N LEU A 482 -0.19 8.76 -17.17
CA LEU A 482 -0.57 7.66 -16.28
C LEU A 482 -0.27 6.28 -16.89
N ALA A 483 -0.51 6.09 -18.19
CA ALA A 483 -0.19 4.84 -18.88
C ALA A 483 1.32 4.58 -18.91
N ILE A 484 2.14 5.60 -19.24
CA ILE A 484 3.61 5.50 -19.21
C ILE A 484 4.08 5.13 -17.79
N ALA A 485 3.62 5.84 -16.79
CA ALA A 485 3.98 5.58 -15.41
C ALA A 485 3.55 4.16 -14.96
N GLY A 486 2.31 3.78 -15.20
CA GLY A 486 1.76 2.49 -14.79
C GLY A 486 2.41 1.28 -15.49
N VAL A 487 2.83 1.42 -16.75
CA VAL A 487 3.51 0.36 -17.51
C VAL A 487 4.99 0.27 -17.17
N LEU A 488 5.70 1.39 -17.02
CA LEU A 488 7.14 1.41 -16.77
C LEU A 488 7.50 1.19 -15.30
N LEU A 489 6.72 1.73 -14.36
CA LEU A 489 7.04 1.69 -12.94
C LEU A 489 7.25 0.27 -12.41
N PRO A 490 6.36 -0.72 -12.67
CA PRO A 490 6.56 -2.10 -12.21
C PRO A 490 7.81 -2.77 -12.80
N ARG A 491 8.26 -2.32 -13.97
CA ARG A 491 9.42 -2.87 -14.69
C ARG A 491 10.74 -2.27 -14.27
N THR A 492 10.73 -1.00 -13.86
CA THR A 492 11.93 -0.26 -13.42
C THR A 492 12.14 -0.33 -11.92
N LEU A 493 11.07 -0.50 -11.17
CA LEU A 493 11.08 -0.51 -9.72
C LEU A 493 12.01 -1.57 -9.12
N PRO A 494 12.09 -2.83 -9.61
CA PRO A 494 13.00 -3.85 -9.08
C PRO A 494 14.48 -3.47 -9.23
N GLU A 495 14.84 -2.76 -10.29
CA GLU A 495 16.21 -2.28 -10.53
C GLU A 495 16.55 -1.10 -9.61
N LEU A 496 15.65 -0.12 -9.53
CA LEU A 496 15.75 1.02 -8.63
C LEU A 496 15.87 0.58 -7.17
N MET A 497 15.13 -0.45 -6.78
CA MET A 497 15.19 -1.01 -5.43
C MET A 497 16.46 -1.80 -5.16
N ARG A 498 17.00 -2.46 -6.18
CA ARG A 498 18.30 -3.13 -6.07
C ARG A 498 19.41 -2.13 -5.87
N GLU A 499 19.39 -1.03 -6.62
CA GLU A 499 20.34 0.09 -6.45
C GLU A 499 20.22 0.74 -5.06
N MET A 500 19.00 1.03 -4.61
CA MET A 500 18.74 1.58 -3.27
C MET A 500 19.04 0.57 -2.14
N GLY A 501 18.90 -0.73 -2.40
CA GLY A 501 19.22 -1.81 -1.47
C GLY A 501 20.71 -1.92 -1.18
N VAL A 502 21.55 -1.63 -2.15
CA VAL A 502 23.01 -1.55 -1.98
C VAL A 502 23.37 -0.39 -1.05
N ASP A 503 22.77 0.79 -1.25
CA ASP A 503 23.02 1.95 -0.37
C ASP A 503 22.53 1.73 1.08
N ALA A 504 21.41 1.02 1.28
CA ALA A 504 20.92 0.73 2.63
C ALA A 504 21.73 -0.36 3.35
N ASN A 505 22.32 -1.30 2.62
CA ASN A 505 23.25 -2.26 3.19
C ASN A 505 24.58 -1.57 3.59
N HIS A 506 25.04 -0.57 2.83
CA HIS A 506 26.20 0.21 3.21
C HIS A 506 26.01 0.98 4.52
N ARG A 507 24.83 1.59 4.76
CA ARG A 507 24.53 2.30 6.01
C ARG A 507 24.34 1.36 7.21
N ARG A 508 24.00 0.09 7.00
CA ARG A 508 23.93 -0.93 8.05
C ARG A 508 25.29 -1.52 8.43
N PHE A 509 26.27 -1.41 7.57
CA PHE A 509 27.62 -1.93 7.79
C PHE A 509 28.61 -0.83 8.23
N GLY A 510 28.15 0.13 9.04
CA GLY A 510 29.04 0.95 9.83
C GLY A 510 29.81 0.09 10.85
N PRO A 511 30.91 0.60 11.45
CA PRO A 511 31.95 -0.19 12.13
C PRO A 511 31.55 -0.91 13.43
N LYS A 512 30.28 -1.27 13.64
CA LYS A 512 29.77 -1.79 14.93
C LYS A 512 29.39 -3.28 15.01
N GLU A 513 29.58 -4.09 13.99
CA GLU A 513 29.42 -5.55 14.14
C GLU A 513 30.74 -6.29 13.88
N ARG A 514 31.53 -6.45 14.94
CA ARG A 514 32.63 -7.41 15.03
C ARG A 514 32.07 -8.83 15.10
N GLY A 515 31.71 -9.39 13.95
CA GLY A 515 31.44 -10.84 13.78
C GLY A 515 32.70 -11.51 13.21
N LYS A 516 33.03 -12.68 13.68
CA LYS A 516 34.31 -13.40 13.54
C LYS A 516 34.79 -13.78 12.12
N ASP A 517 34.04 -13.46 11.02
CA ASP A 517 34.37 -13.93 9.67
C ASP A 517 34.31 -12.87 8.54
N ASN A 518 34.37 -11.59 8.87
CA ASN A 518 34.31 -10.54 7.85
C ASN A 518 35.70 -10.14 7.35
N ARG A 519 36.06 -10.55 6.13
CA ARG A 519 37.29 -10.18 5.44
C ARG A 519 37.10 -8.87 4.69
N HIS A 520 37.58 -7.77 5.20
CA HIS A 520 37.50 -6.47 4.54
C HIS A 520 38.49 -6.37 3.40
N VAL A 521 38.07 -5.96 2.22
CA VAL A 521 38.95 -5.73 1.07
C VAL A 521 38.71 -4.37 0.46
N VAL A 522 39.73 -3.80 -0.14
CA VAL A 522 39.68 -2.60 -0.98
C VAL A 522 39.90 -3.01 -2.44
N VAL A 523 39.22 -2.35 -3.37
CA VAL A 523 39.35 -2.65 -4.81
C VAL A 523 40.26 -1.62 -5.44
N TYR A 524 41.34 -2.07 -6.07
CA TYR A 524 42.26 -1.22 -6.82
C TYR A 524 41.84 -1.15 -8.29
N GLY A 525 41.41 0.04 -8.72
CA GLY A 525 40.82 0.34 -10.02
C GLY A 525 39.34 0.66 -9.94
N ALA A 526 38.99 1.94 -10.00
CA ALA A 526 37.63 2.48 -9.99
C ALA A 526 37.02 2.63 -11.41
N GLY A 527 37.59 1.97 -12.41
CA GLY A 527 37.17 1.95 -13.79
C GLY A 527 36.10 0.87 -14.10
N ASP A 528 35.98 0.54 -15.40
CA ASP A 528 34.99 -0.42 -15.90
C ASP A 528 35.17 -1.82 -15.32
N LEU A 529 36.39 -2.28 -15.08
CA LEU A 529 36.68 -3.58 -14.49
C LEU A 529 36.28 -3.64 -13.02
N GLY A 530 36.51 -2.58 -12.25
CA GLY A 530 36.03 -2.44 -10.87
C GLY A 530 34.51 -2.46 -10.80
N ASN A 531 33.83 -1.82 -11.76
CA ASN A 531 32.38 -1.90 -11.93
C ASN A 531 31.89 -3.32 -12.21
N LEU A 532 32.55 -4.03 -13.12
CA LEU A 532 32.22 -5.43 -13.46
C LEU A 532 32.46 -6.37 -12.28
N PHE A 533 33.53 -6.13 -11.49
CA PHE A 533 33.78 -6.88 -10.27
C PHE A 533 32.65 -6.73 -9.24
N LEU A 534 32.13 -5.53 -9.05
CA LEU A 534 30.98 -5.33 -8.18
C LEU A 534 29.72 -6.03 -8.69
N ASP A 535 29.49 -6.08 -10.02
CA ASP A 535 28.38 -6.83 -10.60
C ASP A 535 28.56 -8.34 -10.44
N TYR A 536 29.78 -8.82 -10.53
CA TYR A 536 30.11 -10.24 -10.29
C TYR A 536 29.87 -10.63 -8.83
N LEU A 537 30.31 -9.84 -7.86
CA LEU A 537 30.05 -10.08 -6.44
C LEU A 537 28.54 -10.11 -6.10
N LYS A 538 27.72 -9.40 -6.88
CA LYS A 538 26.26 -9.42 -6.71
C LYS A 538 25.59 -10.69 -7.25
N THR A 539 26.21 -11.33 -8.25
CA THR A 539 25.59 -12.42 -9.00
C THR A 539 26.15 -13.79 -8.65
N SER A 540 27.36 -13.85 -8.16
CA SER A 540 28.08 -15.10 -7.86
C SER A 540 29.10 -14.81 -6.76
N THR A 541 28.91 -15.36 -5.58
CA THR A 541 29.97 -15.43 -4.55
C THR A 541 30.73 -16.75 -4.75
N PRO A 542 31.94 -16.74 -5.33
CA PRO A 542 32.80 -17.92 -5.30
C PRO A 542 33.14 -18.28 -3.85
N GLU A 543 33.31 -19.54 -3.52
CA GLU A 543 33.72 -19.99 -2.19
C GLU A 543 35.00 -19.30 -1.68
N SER A 544 35.88 -18.88 -2.61
CA SER A 544 37.09 -18.12 -2.29
C SER A 544 36.86 -16.68 -1.81
N LEU A 545 35.67 -16.12 -2.08
CA LEU A 545 35.26 -14.75 -1.73
C LEU A 545 34.10 -14.74 -0.73
N ASP A 546 33.75 -15.89 -0.16
CA ASP A 546 32.71 -15.94 0.87
C ASP A 546 33.17 -15.17 2.12
N GLY A 547 32.30 -14.29 2.63
CA GLY A 547 32.62 -13.40 3.74
C GLY A 547 33.45 -12.14 3.38
N VAL A 548 33.79 -11.92 2.09
CA VAL A 548 34.53 -10.73 1.65
C VAL A 548 33.59 -9.51 1.59
N ARG A 549 34.03 -8.41 2.20
CA ARG A 549 33.33 -7.10 2.20
C ARG A 549 34.20 -6.03 1.58
N VAL A 550 33.68 -5.38 0.53
CA VAL A 550 34.36 -4.24 -0.10
C VAL A 550 34.15 -3.00 0.75
N VAL A 551 35.24 -2.38 1.18
CA VAL A 551 35.27 -1.12 1.94
C VAL A 551 35.13 0.09 1.01
N GLY A 552 35.78 0.04 -0.15
CA GLY A 552 35.79 1.11 -1.14
C GLY A 552 36.78 0.82 -2.25
N PHE A 553 37.05 1.84 -3.06
CA PHE A 553 38.02 1.80 -4.15
C PHE A 553 39.26 2.63 -3.80
N ILE A 554 40.40 2.23 -4.35
CA ILE A 554 41.58 3.08 -4.54
C ILE A 554 41.86 3.16 -6.04
N ASP A 555 42.25 4.32 -6.55
CA ASP A 555 42.53 4.55 -7.96
C ASP A 555 43.64 5.59 -8.12
N ASP A 556 44.51 5.39 -9.10
CA ASP A 556 45.63 6.30 -9.32
C ASP A 556 45.23 7.65 -9.90
N THR A 557 44.01 7.76 -10.40
CA THR A 557 43.39 8.99 -10.89
C THR A 557 42.99 9.88 -9.70
N ALA A 558 43.80 10.86 -9.35
CA ALA A 558 43.58 11.73 -8.21
C ALA A 558 42.23 12.46 -8.22
N GLU A 559 41.68 12.73 -9.39
CA GLU A 559 40.36 13.38 -9.60
C GLU A 559 39.18 12.52 -9.15
N LEU A 560 39.37 11.21 -9.00
CA LEU A 560 38.31 10.28 -8.53
C LEU A 560 38.22 10.22 -7.00
N LYS A 561 39.21 10.74 -6.28
CA LYS A 561 39.19 10.74 -4.81
C LYS A 561 37.94 11.45 -4.26
N GLY A 562 37.27 10.79 -3.35
CA GLY A 562 36.01 11.28 -2.74
C GLY A 562 34.77 11.11 -3.60
N ARG A 563 34.87 10.63 -4.85
CA ARG A 563 33.72 10.25 -5.65
C ARG A 563 33.13 8.92 -5.15
N ILE A 564 31.88 8.70 -5.44
CA ILE A 564 31.15 7.47 -5.06
C ILE A 564 30.85 6.68 -6.33
N LEU A 565 31.40 5.47 -6.43
CA LEU A 565 31.16 4.54 -7.53
C LEU A 565 30.19 3.46 -7.07
N ARG A 566 28.95 3.47 -7.58
CA ARG A 566 27.88 2.52 -7.19
C ARG A 566 27.68 2.33 -5.68
N GLY A 567 27.82 3.42 -4.92
CA GLY A 567 27.64 3.42 -3.47
C GLY A 567 28.93 3.16 -2.67
N PHE A 568 30.07 2.87 -3.33
CA PHE A 568 31.36 2.70 -2.69
C PHE A 568 32.23 3.93 -2.90
N PRO A 569 32.85 4.51 -1.84
CA PRO A 569 33.71 5.68 -1.98
C PRO A 569 35.02 5.30 -2.63
N VAL A 570 35.57 6.21 -3.46
CA VAL A 570 36.97 6.18 -3.86
C VAL A 570 37.78 6.84 -2.75
N LEU A 571 38.51 6.03 -1.97
CA LEU A 571 39.13 6.42 -0.73
C LEU A 571 40.48 7.16 -0.92
N GLY A 572 41.06 7.02 -2.10
CA GLY A 572 42.32 7.70 -2.49
C GLY A 572 43.09 6.94 -3.53
N THR A 573 44.38 7.29 -3.63
CA THR A 573 45.40 6.62 -4.46
C THR A 573 46.04 5.46 -3.69
N LEU A 574 46.95 4.74 -4.35
CA LEU A 574 47.70 3.64 -3.72
C LEU A 574 48.40 4.05 -2.39
N GLU A 575 48.76 5.29 -2.25
CA GLU A 575 49.35 5.85 -1.03
C GLU A 575 48.42 5.84 0.20
N ALA A 576 47.11 5.77 -0.03
CA ALA A 576 46.12 5.66 1.05
C ALA A 576 46.04 4.25 1.67
N LEU A 577 46.64 3.23 1.05
CA LEU A 577 46.52 1.84 1.45
C LEU A 577 46.97 1.58 2.89
N GLU A 578 48.07 2.19 3.33
CA GLU A 578 48.63 2.02 4.68
C GLU A 578 47.67 2.54 5.75
N ARG A 579 47.08 3.71 5.50
CA ARG A 579 46.05 4.28 6.40
C ARG A 579 44.79 3.47 6.41
N LEU A 580 44.33 2.99 5.23
CA LEU A 580 43.12 2.20 5.11
C LEU A 580 43.25 0.82 5.78
N ALA A 581 44.45 0.23 5.74
CA ALA A 581 44.74 -1.02 6.43
C ALA A 581 44.61 -0.87 7.94
N ALA A 582 45.08 0.26 8.49
CA ALA A 582 44.94 0.56 9.91
C ALA A 582 43.50 0.89 10.34
N ASP A 583 42.78 1.69 9.52
CA ASP A 583 41.44 2.18 9.87
C ASP A 583 40.35 1.11 9.74
N HIS A 584 40.51 0.13 8.82
CA HIS A 584 39.45 -0.79 8.43
C HIS A 584 39.75 -2.28 8.65
N ASP A 585 40.88 -2.63 9.28
CA ASP A 585 41.32 -4.02 9.48
C ASP A 585 41.22 -4.83 8.16
N LEU A 586 41.96 -4.33 7.14
CA LEU A 586 41.91 -4.89 5.80
C LEU A 586 42.53 -6.29 5.75
N PHE A 587 41.83 -7.21 5.13
CA PHE A 587 42.33 -8.55 4.83
C PHE A 587 43.10 -8.60 3.51
N GLY A 588 42.71 -7.80 2.50
CA GLY A 588 43.34 -7.84 1.20
C GLY A 588 42.92 -6.76 0.22
N VAL A 589 43.52 -6.79 -0.95
CA VAL A 589 43.26 -5.90 -2.08
C VAL A 589 42.85 -6.72 -3.30
N VAL A 590 41.77 -6.31 -3.96
CA VAL A 590 41.31 -6.88 -5.23
C VAL A 590 41.80 -5.96 -6.36
N VAL A 591 42.65 -6.45 -7.23
CA VAL A 591 43.17 -5.72 -8.39
C VAL A 591 42.20 -5.90 -9.56
N ALA A 592 41.56 -4.81 -9.96
CA ALA A 592 40.54 -4.80 -11.03
C ALA A 592 40.90 -3.73 -12.11
N ILE A 593 42.05 -3.91 -12.74
CA ILE A 593 42.63 -3.02 -13.77
C ILE A 593 42.93 -3.85 -15.03
N ASN A 594 42.57 -3.35 -16.23
CA ASN A 594 42.78 -4.04 -17.50
C ASN A 594 44.27 -4.11 -17.90
N GLU A 595 44.95 -2.98 -17.85
CA GLU A 595 46.35 -2.84 -18.25
C GLU A 595 47.08 -2.13 -17.12
N PRO A 596 47.48 -2.89 -16.09
CA PRO A 596 48.18 -2.27 -14.94
C PRO A 596 49.59 -1.85 -15.31
N ASP A 597 49.99 -0.66 -14.87
CA ASP A 597 51.38 -0.20 -14.94
C ASP A 597 52.26 -1.14 -14.09
N PRO A 598 53.29 -1.76 -14.68
CA PRO A 598 54.17 -2.68 -13.95
C PRO A 598 54.85 -2.06 -12.72
N GLN A 599 55.18 -0.77 -12.76
CA GLN A 599 55.81 -0.07 -11.62
C GLN A 599 54.81 0.12 -10.48
N ARG A 600 53.55 0.45 -10.80
CA ARG A 600 52.47 0.59 -9.80
C ARG A 600 52.09 -0.75 -9.17
N ILE A 601 52.13 -1.82 -9.94
CA ILE A 601 51.87 -3.15 -9.39
C ILE A 601 53.01 -3.58 -8.45
N ALA A 602 54.26 -3.36 -8.81
CA ALA A 602 55.39 -3.65 -7.93
C ALA A 602 55.33 -2.84 -6.61
N ASP A 603 54.91 -1.59 -6.65
CA ASP A 603 54.67 -0.79 -5.44
C ASP A 603 53.50 -1.35 -4.61
N LEU A 604 52.36 -1.73 -5.26
CA LEU A 604 51.24 -2.37 -4.57
C LEU A 604 51.65 -3.69 -3.89
N GLU A 605 52.39 -4.55 -4.59
CA GLU A 605 52.87 -5.83 -4.06
C GLU A 605 53.79 -5.61 -2.85
N SER A 606 54.71 -4.65 -2.96
CA SER A 606 55.59 -4.29 -1.86
C SER A 606 54.85 -3.79 -0.63
N ARG A 607 53.85 -2.93 -0.81
CA ARG A 607 53.01 -2.39 0.28
C ARG A 607 52.13 -3.48 0.89
N ALA A 608 51.49 -4.29 0.04
CA ALA A 608 50.64 -5.39 0.50
C ALA A 608 51.43 -6.41 1.32
N ALA A 609 52.62 -6.77 0.88
CA ALA A 609 53.51 -7.67 1.62
C ALA A 609 53.92 -7.10 2.98
N ARG A 610 54.27 -5.82 3.07
CA ARG A 610 54.60 -5.15 4.35
C ARG A 610 53.41 -5.11 5.31
N LEU A 611 52.18 -4.99 4.79
CA LEU A 611 50.94 -4.90 5.58
C LEU A 611 50.30 -6.27 5.83
N GLY A 612 50.85 -7.37 5.30
CA GLY A 612 50.29 -8.72 5.43
C GLY A 612 48.96 -8.90 4.68
N LEU A 613 48.70 -8.08 3.64
CA LEU A 613 47.46 -8.13 2.87
C LEU A 613 47.53 -9.15 1.74
N VAL A 614 46.42 -9.87 1.51
CA VAL A 614 46.26 -10.82 0.40
C VAL A 614 45.89 -10.07 -0.88
N LEU A 615 46.58 -10.35 -1.99
CA LEU A 615 46.25 -9.80 -3.30
C LEU A 615 45.40 -10.78 -4.10
N TYR A 616 44.23 -10.28 -4.57
CA TYR A 616 43.34 -11.01 -5.47
C TYR A 616 43.34 -10.33 -6.84
N TRP A 617 43.53 -11.12 -7.90
CA TRP A 617 43.49 -10.62 -9.27
C TRP A 617 42.15 -10.91 -9.91
N TRP A 618 41.45 -9.86 -10.30
CA TRP A 618 40.19 -9.96 -11.04
C TRP A 618 40.45 -9.69 -12.54
N LYS A 619 40.25 -10.72 -13.37
CA LYS A 619 40.39 -10.60 -14.83
C LYS A 619 39.08 -10.97 -15.49
N ALA A 620 38.48 -10.05 -16.27
CA ALA A 620 37.37 -10.33 -17.16
C ALA A 620 37.93 -10.50 -18.59
N GLY A 621 38.05 -11.73 -19.05
CA GLY A 621 38.55 -12.01 -20.39
C GLY A 621 37.94 -13.26 -21.02
N MET A 622 37.72 -13.26 -22.36
CA MET A 622 37.50 -14.48 -23.11
C MET A 622 38.85 -15.18 -23.31
N GLY A 623 39.09 -16.29 -22.61
CA GLY A 623 40.19 -17.19 -22.95
C GLY A 623 39.87 -17.90 -24.26
N ARG A 624 40.72 -17.77 -25.28
CA ARG A 624 40.74 -18.72 -26.42
C ARG A 624 41.42 -19.99 -25.86
N GLU A 625 40.69 -21.08 -25.73
CA GLU A 625 41.32 -22.39 -25.63
C GLU A 625 42.12 -22.63 -26.90
N LYS A 626 43.42 -22.92 -26.76
CA LYS A 626 44.29 -23.35 -27.84
C LYS A 626 44.07 -24.81 -28.12
#